data_91b6d314f972ea968d2f49bd99c6bccd
#
_entry.id   91b6d314f972ea968d2f49bd99c6bccd
#
_cell.length_a   1.000
_cell.length_b   1.000
_cell.length_c   1.000
_cell.angle_alpha   90.00
_cell.angle_beta   90.00
_cell.angle_gamma   90.00
#
_symmetry.space_group_name_H-M   'P 1'
#
loop_
_entity.id
_entity.type
_entity.pdbx_description
1 polymer ?
#
loop_
_entity_poly.entity_id
_entity_poly.type
_entity_poly.pdbx_seq_one_letter_code
_entity_poly.pdbx_strand_id
1 'polypeptide(L)'
;MLGGFEGSRRNFLRSVVGAVGGVAACYVGMAKGQGSDRPLMAYVGTFSSPLRDVLPTQVDLPPGNGRGIHIYEVDRKTGDLVERGLYEMGTSPSCLVVNSLGTRLYSANETDHVGVNKEGTVSSFEIDGATGGLRLLNSVRSGGAGPTYVSIHPSGKYLLVANYFGGSISVIPILADGKLGEAVDVKVDQGKIGPTRAANAPPGSFAFSGHDRTHAHMIQADPSGKYVVHCDLGLDQIFVWKIDLTKGTLTEVDKVNLPAGDGPRHFHFHPNGKWFYSIQEEGSTIVLFDFDATGKMKARQTLSTLPPGFAGSNFCSEILVSSDGKFVYAGNRLHDSIGIFSIGSDGTLSYLGEEWTRGNYPRSFNFAPSGDFLYCCNQRGDNIAVFKVDRLSGGLSFTGHYVEVGNPSIIVFHDFAK
;
A
#
# COMPACT_ATOMS: atom_id res chain seq x y z
N MET A 1 76.99 -5.03 9.50
CA MET A 1 77.73 -4.42 8.38
C MET A 1 76.76 -3.54 7.68
N LEU A 2 76.79 -2.25 7.99
CA LEU A 2 77.42 -1.17 7.26
C LEU A 2 76.76 -0.97 5.91
N GLY A 3 76.23 0.10 5.49
CA GLY A 3 76.17 1.52 5.79
C GLY A 3 75.31 2.12 4.70
N GLY A 4 74.56 3.17 4.77
CA GLY A 4 74.93 4.49 5.23
C GLY A 4 75.05 5.47 4.04
N PHE A 5 74.46 6.63 4.28
CA PHE A 5 74.65 7.97 3.68
C PHE A 5 73.56 8.43 2.68
N GLU A 6 72.66 9.34 3.03
CA GLU A 6 72.72 10.80 3.31
C GLU A 6 73.18 11.69 2.13
N GLY A 7 72.39 12.78 1.99
CA GLY A 7 72.82 14.05 1.41
C GLY A 7 71.79 14.68 0.47
N SER A 8 70.94 15.57 0.79
CA SER A 8 71.03 16.98 1.28
C SER A 8 71.24 18.04 0.18
N ARG A 9 70.27 18.98 0.10
CA ARG A 9 70.32 20.44 -0.14
C ARG A 9 70.52 20.99 -1.57
N ARG A 10 69.77 21.86 -2.04
CA ARG A 10 69.35 23.27 -1.76
C ARG A 10 69.28 24.08 -3.08
N ASN A 11 68.20 24.85 -3.21
CA ASN A 11 68.03 26.19 -3.75
C ASN A 11 68.79 26.70 -5.00
N PHE A 12 68.08 27.32 -5.97
CA PHE A 12 68.13 28.79 -6.18
C PHE A 12 67.11 29.28 -7.20
N LEU A 13 66.57 30.46 -6.92
CA LEU A 13 65.65 31.33 -7.68
C LEU A 13 66.28 31.80 -9.03
N ARG A 14 65.43 32.10 -10.03
CA ARG A 14 65.25 33.48 -10.53
C ARG A 14 64.24 33.56 -11.68
N SER A 15 63.48 34.63 -11.62
CA SER A 15 62.42 35.14 -12.48
C SER A 15 62.88 35.48 -13.90
N VAL A 16 61.99 35.30 -14.91
CA VAL A 16 61.86 36.22 -16.06
C VAL A 16 60.38 36.30 -16.45
N VAL A 17 59.91 37.53 -16.59
CA VAL A 17 58.61 37.96 -17.08
C VAL A 17 58.53 37.81 -18.61
N GLY A 18 57.42 37.31 -19.13
CA GLY A 18 57.11 37.30 -20.56
C GLY A 18 55.62 37.10 -20.76
N ALA A 19 54.89 38.18 -21.00
CA ALA A 19 53.47 38.14 -21.36
C ALA A 19 53.31 37.80 -22.82
N VAL A 20 52.48 36.81 -23.15
CA VAL A 20 51.75 36.73 -24.45
C VAL A 20 50.46 35.91 -24.20
N GLY A 21 49.36 36.44 -24.75
CA GLY A 21 48.02 35.93 -24.53
C GLY A 21 47.80 34.53 -25.02
N GLY A 22 47.03 33.79 -24.22
CA GLY A 22 46.55 32.45 -24.53
C GLY A 22 45.16 32.28 -24.02
N VAL A 23 44.29 31.99 -24.93
CA VAL A 23 42.85 31.65 -24.79
C VAL A 23 42.60 30.80 -23.55
N ALA A 24 41.82 31.32 -22.59
CA ALA A 24 41.28 30.56 -21.49
C ALA A 24 40.26 29.56 -22.03
N ALA A 25 40.63 28.32 -22.20
CA ALA A 25 39.69 27.21 -22.34
C ALA A 25 39.00 27.01 -21.01
N CYS A 26 37.77 27.51 -20.89
CA CYS A 26 36.88 27.13 -19.81
C CYS A 26 36.62 25.62 -19.89
N TYR A 27 37.32 24.84 -19.12
CA TYR A 27 36.87 23.51 -18.75
C TYR A 27 35.61 23.67 -17.93
N VAL A 28 34.46 23.60 -18.58
CA VAL A 28 33.20 23.30 -17.92
C VAL A 28 33.36 21.85 -17.44
N GLY A 29 33.77 21.69 -16.20
CA GLY A 29 33.66 20.45 -15.48
C GLY A 29 32.17 20.09 -15.49
N MET A 30 31.79 19.13 -16.33
CA MET A 30 30.52 18.44 -16.17
C MET A 30 30.56 17.88 -14.73
N ALA A 31 29.85 18.52 -13.81
CA ALA A 31 29.48 17.92 -12.56
C ALA A 31 28.73 16.64 -12.97
N LYS A 32 29.37 15.48 -12.80
CA LYS A 32 28.66 14.20 -12.72
C LYS A 32 27.60 14.42 -11.67
N GLY A 33 26.33 14.36 -12.09
CA GLY A 33 25.21 14.41 -11.17
C GLY A 33 25.48 13.40 -10.06
N GLN A 34 25.76 13.89 -8.87
CA GLN A 34 25.64 13.10 -7.65
C GLN A 34 24.20 12.65 -7.62
N GLY A 35 23.94 11.39 -7.94
CA GLY A 35 22.70 10.74 -7.54
C GLY A 35 22.57 11.04 -6.04
N SER A 36 21.46 11.65 -5.63
CA SER A 36 21.30 12.10 -4.26
C SER A 36 21.47 10.87 -3.34
N ASP A 37 22.40 10.95 -2.40
CA ASP A 37 22.63 9.95 -1.33
C ASP A 37 21.47 9.85 -0.33
N ARG A 38 20.29 10.37 -0.71
CA ARG A 38 19.10 10.33 0.15
C ARG A 38 18.51 8.92 0.19
N PRO A 39 18.12 8.45 1.37
CA PRO A 39 17.64 7.08 1.54
C PRO A 39 16.29 6.85 0.85
N LEU A 40 16.06 5.61 0.42
CA LEU A 40 14.75 5.06 0.13
C LEU A 40 14.25 4.41 1.42
N MET A 41 13.19 4.93 2.00
CA MET A 41 12.62 4.43 3.24
C MET A 41 11.40 3.56 3.00
N ALA A 42 11.23 2.56 3.84
CA ALA A 42 10.04 1.73 3.93
C ALA A 42 9.47 1.79 5.36
N TYR A 43 8.14 1.88 5.45
CA TYR A 43 7.40 1.87 6.70
C TYR A 43 6.46 0.67 6.70
N VAL A 44 6.55 -0.18 7.73
CA VAL A 44 5.76 -1.39 7.86
C VAL A 44 4.80 -1.26 9.03
N GLY A 45 3.51 -1.28 8.73
CA GLY A 45 2.46 -1.33 9.75
C GLY A 45 2.18 -2.76 10.16
N THR A 46 1.79 -2.95 11.43
CA THR A 46 1.59 -4.27 12.02
C THR A 46 0.30 -4.34 12.82
N PHE A 47 -0.19 -5.56 13.06
CA PHE A 47 -1.18 -5.80 14.09
C PHE A 47 -0.48 -5.89 15.45
N SER A 48 -0.62 -4.84 16.24
CA SER A 48 0.08 -4.66 17.52
C SER A 48 -0.80 -4.93 18.74
N SER A 49 -2.11 -5.13 18.53
CA SER A 49 -3.06 -5.47 19.59
C SER A 49 -4.03 -6.53 19.11
N PRO A 50 -4.56 -7.40 20.01
CA PRO A 50 -5.61 -8.33 19.65
C PRO A 50 -6.84 -7.58 19.14
N LEU A 51 -7.38 -7.97 18.00
CA LEU A 51 -8.70 -7.56 17.57
C LEU A 51 -9.71 -8.27 18.47
N ARG A 52 -10.66 -7.50 19.05
CA ARG A 52 -11.73 -8.01 19.88
C ARG A 52 -13.06 -7.93 19.12
N ASP A 53 -14.01 -8.72 19.52
CA ASP A 53 -15.35 -8.75 18.92
C ASP A 53 -15.37 -9.03 17.40
N VAL A 54 -14.27 -9.63 16.90
CA VAL A 54 -14.21 -10.15 15.53
C VAL A 54 -14.93 -11.48 15.50
N LEU A 55 -15.83 -11.68 14.53
CA LEU A 55 -16.46 -12.97 14.34
C LEU A 55 -15.43 -14.05 14.09
N PRO A 56 -15.60 -15.25 14.66
CA PRO A 56 -14.78 -16.39 14.30
C PRO A 56 -14.88 -16.60 12.80
N THR A 57 -13.75 -16.47 12.14
CA THR A 57 -13.62 -16.87 10.73
C THR A 57 -13.05 -18.29 10.71
N GLN A 58 -13.12 -18.96 9.56
CA GLN A 58 -12.47 -20.28 9.39
C GLN A 58 -10.96 -20.20 9.59
N VAL A 59 -10.45 -19.01 9.59
CA VAL A 59 -9.04 -18.75 9.76
C VAL A 59 -8.89 -17.84 10.97
N ASP A 60 -8.63 -18.45 12.13
CA ASP A 60 -8.33 -17.69 13.34
C ASP A 60 -7.13 -16.80 13.10
N LEU A 61 -7.34 -15.49 13.22
CA LEU A 61 -6.26 -14.54 13.26
C LEU A 61 -5.60 -14.65 14.65
N PRO A 62 -4.30 -14.92 14.73
CA PRO A 62 -3.62 -14.92 16.01
C PRO A 62 -3.71 -13.52 16.63
N PRO A 63 -3.59 -13.41 17.97
CA PRO A 63 -3.39 -12.12 18.62
C PRO A 63 -2.26 -11.37 17.91
N GLY A 64 -2.41 -10.06 17.73
CA GLY A 64 -1.36 -9.25 17.11
C GLY A 64 -0.08 -9.27 17.93
N ASN A 65 1.01 -9.74 17.35
CA ASN A 65 2.35 -9.77 17.96
C ASN A 65 3.27 -8.67 17.38
N GLY A 66 2.74 -7.80 16.55
CA GLY A 66 3.45 -6.64 16.06
C GLY A 66 3.68 -5.60 17.16
N ARG A 67 4.54 -4.62 16.89
CA ARG A 67 4.96 -3.60 17.87
C ARG A 67 4.62 -2.17 17.43
N GLY A 68 3.98 -1.97 16.29
CA GLY A 68 3.65 -0.66 15.75
C GLY A 68 4.15 -0.48 14.33
N ILE A 69 4.88 0.61 14.05
CA ILE A 69 5.38 0.94 12.72
C ILE A 69 6.89 0.74 12.68
N HIS A 70 7.34 -0.29 11.96
CA HIS A 70 8.78 -0.53 11.73
C HIS A 70 9.29 0.35 10.61
N ILE A 71 10.54 0.82 10.74
CA ILE A 71 11.18 1.77 9.83
C ILE A 71 12.43 1.11 9.26
N TYR A 72 12.50 1.03 7.93
CA TYR A 72 13.62 0.43 7.21
C TYR A 72 14.18 1.39 6.17
N GLU A 73 15.46 1.27 5.91
CA GLU A 73 16.09 1.77 4.68
C GLU A 73 16.16 0.62 3.68
N VAL A 74 15.86 0.91 2.43
CA VAL A 74 15.88 -0.07 1.34
C VAL A 74 17.19 0.03 0.57
N ASP A 75 17.92 -1.07 0.46
CA ASP A 75 19.03 -1.16 -0.50
C ASP A 75 18.46 -1.19 -1.92
N ARG A 76 18.75 -0.16 -2.70
CA ARG A 76 18.20 0.02 -4.05
C ARG A 76 18.67 -1.05 -5.05
N LYS A 77 19.79 -1.76 -4.77
CA LYS A 77 20.37 -2.76 -5.67
C LYS A 77 19.90 -4.16 -5.37
N THR A 78 19.78 -4.49 -4.10
CA THR A 78 19.45 -5.84 -3.63
C THR A 78 17.99 -5.99 -3.23
N GLY A 79 17.32 -4.88 -2.90
CA GLY A 79 15.97 -4.87 -2.32
C GLY A 79 15.96 -5.15 -0.81
N ASP A 80 17.11 -5.28 -0.16
CA ASP A 80 17.18 -5.57 1.27
C ASP A 80 16.58 -4.45 2.11
N LEU A 81 15.93 -4.83 3.21
CA LEU A 81 15.43 -3.93 4.23
C LEU A 81 16.40 -3.91 5.42
N VAL A 82 16.98 -2.75 5.68
CA VAL A 82 17.86 -2.51 6.83
C VAL A 82 17.10 -1.75 7.90
N GLU A 83 16.91 -2.34 9.08
CA GLU A 83 16.16 -1.71 10.17
C GLU A 83 16.82 -0.38 10.59
N ARG A 84 16.01 0.66 10.73
CA ARG A 84 16.41 2.00 11.15
C ARG A 84 15.69 2.45 12.42
N GLY A 85 14.60 1.80 12.78
CA GLY A 85 13.87 2.09 13.99
C GLY A 85 12.48 1.48 14.06
N LEU A 86 11.82 1.79 15.14
CA LEU A 86 10.46 1.34 15.43
C LEU A 86 9.72 2.46 16.16
N TYR A 87 8.52 2.78 15.68
CA TYR A 87 7.57 3.59 16.43
C TYR A 87 6.57 2.65 17.12
N GLU A 88 6.75 2.42 18.41
CA GLU A 88 5.88 1.53 19.19
C GLU A 88 4.46 2.11 19.35
N MET A 89 3.46 1.29 19.08
CA MET A 89 2.04 1.64 19.25
C MET A 89 1.30 0.50 19.94
N GLY A 90 0.45 0.86 20.89
CA GLY A 90 -0.48 -0.08 21.53
C GLY A 90 -1.75 -0.38 20.70
N THR A 91 -1.88 0.26 19.54
CA THR A 91 -2.93 0.02 18.55
C THR A 91 -2.35 -0.69 17.33
N SER A 92 -3.22 -1.20 16.44
CA SER A 92 -2.82 -1.89 15.21
C SER A 92 -2.76 -0.90 14.04
N PRO A 93 -1.60 -0.28 13.71
CA PRO A 93 -1.45 0.57 12.51
C PRO A 93 -1.43 -0.31 11.26
N SER A 94 -2.56 -0.94 10.93
CA SER A 94 -2.69 -1.98 9.91
C SER A 94 -2.64 -1.44 8.48
N CYS A 95 -2.91 -0.15 8.27
CA CYS A 95 -2.78 0.52 6.98
C CYS A 95 -2.06 1.85 7.14
N LEU A 96 -1.13 2.13 6.24
CA LEU A 96 -0.28 3.32 6.24
C LEU A 96 -0.35 4.02 4.88
N VAL A 97 -0.21 5.35 4.89
CA VAL A 97 0.00 6.14 3.68
C VAL A 97 0.99 7.28 3.95
N VAL A 98 1.93 7.50 3.02
CA VAL A 98 2.89 8.62 3.06
C VAL A 98 2.43 9.68 2.07
N ASN A 99 2.51 10.95 2.45
CA ASN A 99 2.20 12.03 1.50
C ASN A 99 3.27 12.14 0.40
N SER A 100 2.92 12.73 -0.73
CA SER A 100 3.81 12.83 -1.90
C SER A 100 5.14 13.54 -1.62
N LEU A 101 5.20 14.39 -0.60
CA LEU A 101 6.40 15.09 -0.20
C LEU A 101 7.30 14.29 0.77
N GLY A 102 6.83 13.13 1.26
CA GLY A 102 7.54 12.32 2.25
C GLY A 102 7.72 12.98 3.61
N THR A 103 6.91 13.99 3.92
CA THR A 103 7.01 14.73 5.19
C THR A 103 6.01 14.27 6.23
N ARG A 104 5.01 13.51 5.82
CA ARG A 104 3.92 13.02 6.69
C ARG A 104 3.55 11.58 6.38
N LEU A 105 3.31 10.82 7.43
CA LEU A 105 2.73 9.49 7.37
C LEU A 105 1.42 9.50 8.15
N TYR A 106 0.42 8.81 7.64
CA TYR A 106 -0.86 8.60 8.31
C TYR A 106 -1.13 7.11 8.47
N SER A 107 -1.73 6.73 9.62
CA SER A 107 -2.09 5.33 9.90
C SER A 107 -3.57 5.18 10.21
N ALA A 108 -4.17 4.09 9.72
CA ALA A 108 -5.38 3.53 10.28
C ALA A 108 -5.00 2.62 11.45
N ASN A 109 -5.60 2.83 12.61
CA ASN A 109 -5.35 2.03 13.80
C ASN A 109 -6.52 1.06 13.97
N GLU A 110 -6.42 -0.12 13.39
CA GLU A 110 -7.50 -1.12 13.30
C GLU A 110 -7.84 -1.72 14.67
N THR A 111 -8.46 -0.89 15.49
CA THR A 111 -9.03 -1.26 16.77
C THR A 111 -10.53 -0.98 16.70
N ASP A 112 -11.36 -1.82 17.35
CA ASP A 112 -12.81 -1.65 17.38
C ASP A 112 -13.29 -0.88 18.62
N HIS A 113 -12.39 -0.61 19.58
CA HIS A 113 -12.71 0.02 20.85
C HIS A 113 -11.75 1.14 21.19
N VAL A 114 -12.17 2.38 21.00
CA VAL A 114 -11.52 3.56 21.60
C VAL A 114 -12.57 4.36 22.37
N GLY A 115 -12.41 4.41 23.69
CA GLY A 115 -13.32 5.09 24.59
C GLY A 115 -14.71 4.45 24.66
N VAL A 116 -15.69 5.21 25.15
CA VAL A 116 -17.08 4.74 25.36
C VAL A 116 -17.85 4.52 24.07
N ASN A 117 -17.41 5.07 22.94
CA ASN A 117 -18.15 5.06 21.67
C ASN A 117 -17.72 3.94 20.72
N LYS A 118 -16.76 3.11 21.11
CA LYS A 118 -16.22 2.02 20.28
C LYS A 118 -15.73 2.46 18.89
N GLU A 119 -15.18 3.67 18.77
CA GLU A 119 -14.62 4.19 17.54
C GLU A 119 -13.14 3.89 17.44
N GLY A 120 -12.65 3.60 16.23
CA GLY A 120 -11.25 3.53 15.93
C GLY A 120 -10.58 4.90 15.82
N THR A 121 -9.27 4.92 15.62
CA THR A 121 -8.49 6.15 15.45
C THR A 121 -7.67 6.10 14.19
N VAL A 122 -7.34 7.29 13.68
CA VAL A 122 -6.29 7.52 12.68
C VAL A 122 -5.25 8.47 13.27
N SER A 123 -3.99 8.24 12.92
CA SER A 123 -2.87 9.04 13.47
C SER A 123 -2.09 9.71 12.36
N SER A 124 -1.55 10.89 12.67
CA SER A 124 -0.65 11.66 11.81
C SER A 124 0.74 11.70 12.42
N PHE A 125 1.77 11.48 11.61
CA PHE A 125 3.16 11.53 12.00
C PHE A 125 3.93 12.48 11.10
N GLU A 126 4.88 13.20 11.67
CA GLU A 126 5.95 13.84 10.94
C GLU A 126 7.05 12.83 10.65
N ILE A 127 7.57 12.88 9.43
CA ILE A 127 8.72 12.09 9.00
C ILE A 127 9.96 13.00 9.05
N ASP A 128 10.98 12.59 9.78
CA ASP A 128 12.29 13.23 9.74
C ASP A 128 12.99 12.94 8.42
N GLY A 129 13.23 13.96 7.60
CA GLY A 129 13.77 13.81 6.25
C GLY A 129 15.22 13.33 6.19
N ALA A 130 15.95 13.30 7.31
CA ALA A 130 17.33 12.83 7.37
C ALA A 130 17.43 11.36 7.80
N THR A 131 16.55 10.94 8.71
CA THR A 131 16.60 9.61 9.34
C THR A 131 15.45 8.69 8.96
N GLY A 132 14.35 9.25 8.40
CA GLY A 132 13.09 8.53 8.21
C GLY A 132 12.30 8.31 9.51
N GLY A 133 12.80 8.79 10.66
CA GLY A 133 12.17 8.63 11.97
C GLY A 133 10.78 9.25 12.05
N LEU A 134 9.91 8.68 12.89
CA LEU A 134 8.52 9.14 13.05
C LEU A 134 8.33 9.90 14.37
N ARG A 135 7.59 11.00 14.31
CA ARG A 135 7.10 11.74 15.47
C ARG A 135 5.59 11.95 15.37
N LEU A 136 4.84 11.45 16.33
CA LEU A 136 3.39 11.63 16.38
C LEU A 136 3.04 13.11 16.44
N LEU A 137 2.13 13.55 15.56
CA LEU A 137 1.56 14.90 15.59
C LEU A 137 0.24 14.93 16.35
N ASN A 138 -0.68 14.04 15.99
CA ASN A 138 -1.94 13.81 16.71
C ASN A 138 -2.60 12.51 16.28
N SER A 139 -3.61 12.10 17.06
CA SER A 139 -4.56 11.06 16.69
C SER A 139 -5.97 11.62 16.86
N VAL A 140 -6.86 11.27 15.94
CA VAL A 140 -8.28 11.66 15.96
C VAL A 140 -9.16 10.45 15.77
N ARG A 141 -10.47 10.57 16.07
CA ARG A 141 -11.45 9.52 15.79
C ARG A 141 -11.58 9.30 14.29
N SER A 142 -11.70 8.05 13.88
CA SER A 142 -11.87 7.71 12.47
C SER A 142 -13.29 7.88 11.93
N GLY A 143 -14.27 8.14 12.79
CA GLY A 143 -15.69 8.24 12.44
C GLY A 143 -16.39 6.89 12.36
N GLY A 144 -15.76 5.81 12.81
CA GLY A 144 -16.33 4.47 12.86
C GLY A 144 -15.41 3.49 13.57
N ALA A 145 -15.88 2.25 13.78
CA ALA A 145 -15.09 1.22 14.43
C ALA A 145 -14.16 0.52 13.42
N GLY A 146 -12.95 0.18 13.86
CA GLY A 146 -11.98 -0.61 13.10
C GLY A 146 -11.59 0.00 11.76
N PRO A 147 -10.94 1.19 11.73
CA PRO A 147 -10.44 1.75 10.48
C PRO A 147 -9.37 0.80 9.91
N THR A 148 -9.62 0.27 8.72
CA THR A 148 -8.76 -0.74 8.08
C THR A 148 -8.02 -0.20 6.86
N TYR A 149 -8.44 0.95 6.32
CA TYR A 149 -7.80 1.56 5.16
C TYR A 149 -7.77 3.08 5.26
N VAL A 150 -6.65 3.66 4.84
CA VAL A 150 -6.47 5.11 4.67
C VAL A 150 -5.84 5.42 3.34
N SER A 151 -6.30 6.49 2.69
CA SER A 151 -5.67 7.08 1.52
C SER A 151 -5.70 8.60 1.58
N ILE A 152 -4.74 9.26 0.94
CA ILE A 152 -4.72 10.71 0.82
C ILE A 152 -5.39 11.08 -0.50
N HIS A 153 -6.39 11.96 -0.44
CA HIS A 153 -6.97 12.53 -1.66
C HIS A 153 -5.89 13.29 -2.45
N PRO A 154 -5.82 13.22 -3.80
CA PRO A 154 -4.78 13.86 -4.60
C PRO A 154 -4.59 15.36 -4.37
N SER A 155 -5.63 16.06 -3.87
CA SER A 155 -5.51 17.47 -3.46
C SER A 155 -4.63 17.70 -2.24
N GLY A 156 -4.27 16.66 -1.50
CA GLY A 156 -3.55 16.74 -0.22
C GLY A 156 -4.38 17.31 0.95
N LYS A 157 -5.66 17.62 0.75
CA LYS A 157 -6.51 18.28 1.76
C LYS A 157 -7.23 17.33 2.69
N TYR A 158 -7.41 16.07 2.29
CA TYR A 158 -8.25 15.11 3.01
C TYR A 158 -7.58 13.75 3.08
N LEU A 159 -7.69 13.13 4.26
CA LEU A 159 -7.51 11.71 4.48
C LEU A 159 -8.89 11.04 4.34
N LEU A 160 -8.95 10.02 3.50
CA LEU A 160 -10.12 9.16 3.29
C LEU A 160 -9.93 7.90 4.12
N VAL A 161 -10.96 7.48 4.85
CA VAL A 161 -10.89 6.36 5.80
C VAL A 161 -12.02 5.38 5.55
N ALA A 162 -11.73 4.08 5.50
CA ALA A 162 -12.72 3.01 5.55
C ALA A 162 -12.68 2.34 6.92
N ASN A 163 -13.84 2.26 7.59
CA ASN A 163 -14.02 1.70 8.91
C ASN A 163 -14.72 0.35 8.79
N TYR A 164 -13.95 -0.74 8.86
CA TYR A 164 -14.42 -2.10 8.58
C TYR A 164 -15.52 -2.56 9.55
N PHE A 165 -15.28 -2.48 10.86
CA PHE A 165 -16.26 -2.91 11.84
C PHE A 165 -17.44 -1.95 11.99
N GLY A 166 -17.25 -0.69 11.60
CA GLY A 166 -18.30 0.33 11.60
C GLY A 166 -19.17 0.32 10.34
N GLY A 167 -18.73 -0.35 9.26
CA GLY A 167 -19.40 -0.32 7.96
C GLY A 167 -19.60 1.12 7.47
N SER A 168 -18.55 1.94 7.55
CA SER A 168 -18.64 3.36 7.22
C SER A 168 -17.36 3.88 6.56
N ILE A 169 -17.51 5.00 5.86
CA ILE A 169 -16.38 5.77 5.32
C ILE A 169 -16.36 7.17 5.90
N SER A 170 -15.18 7.77 5.99
CA SER A 170 -15.01 9.10 6.55
C SER A 170 -14.06 9.97 5.72
N VAL A 171 -14.31 11.28 5.74
CA VAL A 171 -13.45 12.30 5.16
C VAL A 171 -12.91 13.17 6.29
N ILE A 172 -11.60 13.16 6.48
CA ILE A 172 -10.91 13.84 7.57
C ILE A 172 -9.99 14.91 6.99
N PRO A 173 -10.09 16.18 7.39
CA PRO A 173 -9.22 17.24 6.90
C PRO A 173 -7.76 17.04 7.33
N ILE A 174 -6.83 17.23 6.40
CA ILE A 174 -5.40 17.37 6.67
C ILE A 174 -5.12 18.86 6.82
N LEU A 175 -4.71 19.27 8.00
CA LEU A 175 -4.42 20.66 8.34
C LEU A 175 -3.07 21.12 7.78
N ALA A 176 -2.83 22.43 7.74
CA ALA A 176 -1.62 23.01 7.15
C ALA A 176 -0.32 22.54 7.85
N ASP A 177 -0.38 22.18 9.14
CA ASP A 177 0.74 21.62 9.89
C ASP A 177 0.88 20.10 9.74
N GLY A 178 0.00 19.48 8.96
CA GLY A 178 -0.03 18.03 8.71
C GLY A 178 -0.82 17.23 9.75
N LYS A 179 -1.34 17.86 10.80
CA LYS A 179 -2.26 17.21 11.73
C LYS A 179 -3.59 16.89 11.06
N LEU A 180 -4.34 15.98 11.67
CA LEU A 180 -5.71 15.64 11.27
C LEU A 180 -6.71 16.47 12.06
N GLY A 181 -7.76 16.97 11.38
CA GLY A 181 -8.95 17.54 12.01
C GLY A 181 -9.96 16.46 12.35
N GLU A 182 -11.12 16.86 12.89
CA GLU A 182 -12.27 15.96 13.06
C GLU A 182 -12.89 15.62 11.71
N ALA A 183 -13.53 14.45 11.59
CA ALA A 183 -14.22 14.03 10.38
C ALA A 183 -15.29 15.07 9.98
N VAL A 184 -15.25 15.54 8.74
CA VAL A 184 -16.22 16.50 8.19
C VAL A 184 -17.37 15.83 7.45
N ASP A 185 -17.20 14.56 7.08
CA ASP A 185 -18.26 13.72 6.52
C ASP A 185 -18.07 12.27 6.94
N VAL A 186 -19.17 11.62 7.30
CA VAL A 186 -19.22 10.18 7.61
C VAL A 186 -20.42 9.59 6.89
N LYS A 187 -20.20 8.54 6.10
CA LYS A 187 -21.25 7.77 5.44
C LYS A 187 -21.27 6.38 6.02
N VAL A 188 -22.41 6.00 6.58
CA VAL A 188 -22.65 4.62 7.05
C VAL A 188 -23.33 3.86 5.91
N ASP A 189 -22.71 2.77 5.50
CA ASP A 189 -23.20 1.97 4.39
C ASP A 189 -24.48 1.23 4.80
N GLN A 190 -25.42 1.16 3.86
CA GLN A 190 -26.69 0.51 4.07
C GLN A 190 -27.07 -0.33 2.87
N GLY A 191 -27.55 -1.52 3.14
CA GLY A 191 -27.99 -2.45 2.10
C GLY A 191 -28.35 -3.81 2.65
N LYS A 192 -28.62 -4.72 1.76
CA LYS A 192 -28.84 -6.13 2.10
C LYS A 192 -27.48 -6.80 2.23
N ILE A 193 -27.22 -7.41 3.37
CA ILE A 193 -26.01 -8.22 3.59
C ILE A 193 -26.00 -9.40 2.62
N GLY A 194 -24.86 -9.65 2.02
CA GLY A 194 -24.63 -10.80 1.15
C GLY A 194 -24.69 -12.15 1.91
N PRO A 195 -24.81 -13.27 1.20
CA PRO A 195 -24.76 -14.57 1.84
C PRO A 195 -23.33 -14.91 2.28
N THR A 196 -23.20 -15.74 3.30
CA THR A 196 -21.90 -16.21 3.80
C THR A 196 -21.13 -17.12 2.83
N ARG A 197 -21.80 -17.63 1.78
CA ARG A 197 -21.17 -18.44 0.75
C ARG A 197 -21.12 -17.66 -0.54
N ALA A 198 -19.91 -17.47 -1.04
CA ALA A 198 -19.67 -16.74 -2.28
C ALA A 198 -20.19 -17.49 -3.51
N ALA A 199 -20.80 -16.75 -4.44
CA ALA A 199 -21.29 -17.29 -5.70
C ALA A 199 -20.14 -17.84 -6.57
N ASN A 200 -18.96 -17.20 -6.54
CA ASN A 200 -17.77 -17.58 -7.29
C ASN A 200 -16.72 -18.32 -6.44
N ALA A 201 -17.09 -18.79 -5.23
CA ALA A 201 -16.15 -19.55 -4.39
C ALA A 201 -15.58 -20.74 -5.15
N PRO A 202 -14.28 -21.04 -5.00
CA PRO A 202 -13.67 -22.22 -5.61
C PRO A 202 -14.41 -23.51 -5.21
N PRO A 203 -14.41 -24.56 -6.07
CA PRO A 203 -15.00 -25.85 -5.72
C PRO A 203 -14.46 -26.38 -4.39
N GLY A 204 -15.34 -26.85 -3.50
CA GLY A 204 -14.97 -27.35 -2.17
C GLY A 204 -14.63 -26.28 -1.15
N SER A 205 -14.76 -25.00 -1.47
CA SER A 205 -14.54 -23.93 -0.51
C SER A 205 -15.57 -23.97 0.60
N PHE A 206 -15.09 -23.77 1.82
CA PHE A 206 -15.88 -23.49 3.03
C PHE A 206 -15.47 -22.15 3.68
N ALA A 207 -14.70 -21.34 2.94
CA ALA A 207 -14.31 -20.02 3.39
C ALA A 207 -15.51 -19.08 3.49
N PHE A 208 -15.62 -18.38 4.61
CA PHE A 208 -16.53 -17.25 4.80
C PHE A 208 -15.89 -16.22 5.72
N SER A 209 -16.20 -14.94 5.50
CA SER A 209 -15.74 -13.85 6.35
C SER A 209 -16.85 -12.79 6.51
N GLY A 210 -16.60 -11.55 6.28
CA GLY A 210 -17.36 -10.37 6.57
C GLY A 210 -18.80 -10.24 6.01
N HIS A 211 -19.66 -11.26 6.07
CA HIS A 211 -21.06 -11.22 5.67
C HIS A 211 -22.04 -11.33 6.86
N ASP A 212 -21.70 -10.68 7.97
CA ASP A 212 -22.56 -10.52 9.14
C ASP A 212 -23.18 -9.11 9.24
N ARG A 213 -22.53 -8.13 8.65
CA ARG A 213 -22.92 -6.72 8.60
C ARG A 213 -22.25 -6.01 7.42
N THR A 214 -22.37 -4.69 7.34
CA THR A 214 -21.58 -3.84 6.44
C THR A 214 -20.13 -3.81 6.87
N HIS A 215 -19.21 -3.86 5.89
CA HIS A 215 -17.78 -3.86 6.12
C HIS A 215 -17.06 -3.03 5.04
N ALA A 216 -17.00 -1.71 5.22
CA ALA A 216 -16.22 -0.84 4.35
C ALA A 216 -14.73 -1.19 4.46
N HIS A 217 -14.10 -1.68 3.37
CA HIS A 217 -12.74 -2.23 3.46
C HIS A 217 -11.67 -1.35 2.82
N MET A 218 -11.94 -0.75 1.68
CA MET A 218 -11.00 0.16 0.99
C MET A 218 -11.70 1.41 0.50
N ILE A 219 -11.01 2.55 0.57
CA ILE A 219 -11.46 3.83 0.02
C ILE A 219 -10.30 4.58 -0.62
N GLN A 220 -10.48 5.06 -1.86
CA GLN A 220 -9.48 5.82 -2.58
C GLN A 220 -10.11 6.75 -3.61
N ALA A 221 -9.48 7.89 -3.87
CA ALA A 221 -9.87 8.75 -4.99
C ALA A 221 -9.47 8.13 -6.34
N ASP A 222 -10.24 8.38 -7.37
CA ASP A 222 -9.85 8.09 -8.75
C ASP A 222 -8.63 8.93 -9.17
N PRO A 223 -7.90 8.56 -10.23
CA PRO A 223 -6.70 9.30 -10.66
C PRO A 223 -6.94 10.78 -10.98
N SER A 224 -8.17 11.18 -11.32
CA SER A 224 -8.51 12.59 -11.54
C SER A 224 -8.73 13.37 -10.25
N GLY A 225 -8.93 12.68 -9.12
CA GLY A 225 -9.32 13.29 -7.85
C GLY A 225 -10.72 13.86 -7.81
N LYS A 226 -11.56 13.54 -8.80
CA LYS A 226 -12.95 14.03 -8.87
C LYS A 226 -13.92 13.12 -8.14
N TYR A 227 -13.64 11.84 -8.14
CA TYR A 227 -14.44 10.80 -7.53
C TYR A 227 -13.67 10.07 -6.45
N VAL A 228 -14.43 9.50 -5.51
CA VAL A 228 -13.93 8.62 -4.47
C VAL A 228 -14.66 7.30 -4.62
N VAL A 229 -13.92 6.20 -4.64
CA VAL A 229 -14.46 4.84 -4.73
C VAL A 229 -14.24 4.13 -3.40
N HIS A 230 -15.20 3.35 -2.93
CA HIS A 230 -15.00 2.44 -1.82
C HIS A 230 -15.71 1.11 -2.03
N CYS A 231 -15.17 0.06 -1.40
CA CYS A 231 -15.75 -1.27 -1.36
C CYS A 231 -16.40 -1.52 -0.02
N ASP A 232 -17.63 -2.06 0.00
CA ASP A 232 -18.20 -2.71 1.17
C ASP A 232 -18.30 -4.22 0.92
N LEU A 233 -17.51 -4.97 1.68
CA LEU A 233 -17.37 -6.41 1.55
C LEU A 233 -18.67 -7.13 1.94
N GLY A 234 -19.31 -6.71 3.05
CA GLY A 234 -20.52 -7.35 3.57
C GLY A 234 -21.76 -7.12 2.72
N LEU A 235 -21.79 -6.02 1.97
CA LEU A 235 -22.90 -5.70 1.06
C LEU A 235 -22.68 -6.26 -0.36
N ASP A 236 -21.52 -6.80 -0.69
CA ASP A 236 -21.13 -7.14 -2.06
C ASP A 236 -21.26 -5.93 -3.01
N GLN A 237 -20.85 -4.73 -2.54
CA GLN A 237 -21.06 -3.49 -3.28
C GLN A 237 -19.78 -2.66 -3.40
N ILE A 238 -19.69 -1.96 -4.53
CA ILE A 238 -18.70 -0.89 -4.74
C ILE A 238 -19.48 0.39 -5.02
N PHE A 239 -19.10 1.46 -4.33
CA PHE A 239 -19.72 2.77 -4.41
C PHE A 239 -18.78 3.79 -5.03
N VAL A 240 -19.36 4.74 -5.76
CA VAL A 240 -18.65 5.91 -6.30
C VAL A 240 -19.30 7.17 -5.77
N TRP A 241 -18.49 8.04 -5.22
CA TRP A 241 -18.87 9.32 -4.64
C TRP A 241 -18.21 10.47 -5.39
N LYS A 242 -18.90 11.57 -5.55
CA LYS A 242 -18.29 12.85 -5.93
C LYS A 242 -17.91 13.60 -4.66
N ILE A 243 -16.68 14.10 -4.58
CA ILE A 243 -16.22 14.90 -3.44
C ILE A 243 -16.33 16.41 -3.72
N ASP A 244 -16.87 17.15 -2.75
CA ASP A 244 -16.78 18.62 -2.71
C ASP A 244 -15.48 19.01 -1.97
N LEU A 245 -14.46 19.44 -2.69
CA LEU A 245 -13.15 19.78 -2.12
C LEU A 245 -13.15 21.06 -1.25
N THR A 246 -14.25 21.81 -1.21
CA THR A 246 -14.40 22.99 -0.34
C THR A 246 -14.91 22.58 1.04
N LYS A 247 -15.83 21.62 1.07
CA LYS A 247 -16.50 21.15 2.30
C LYS A 247 -15.98 19.81 2.79
N GLY A 248 -15.36 19.00 1.94
CA GLY A 248 -14.97 17.64 2.23
C GLY A 248 -16.15 16.66 2.24
N THR A 249 -17.29 16.99 1.61
CA THR A 249 -18.49 16.16 1.63
C THR A 249 -18.61 15.26 0.40
N LEU A 250 -19.17 14.06 0.60
CA LEU A 250 -19.38 13.04 -0.42
C LEU A 250 -20.86 12.99 -0.85
N THR A 251 -21.09 12.89 -2.16
CA THR A 251 -22.41 12.67 -2.75
C THR A 251 -22.33 11.43 -3.63
N GLU A 252 -23.21 10.43 -3.41
CA GLU A 252 -23.25 9.19 -4.20
C GLU A 252 -23.53 9.50 -5.68
N VAL A 253 -22.75 8.88 -6.56
CA VAL A 253 -22.87 9.03 -8.02
C VAL A 253 -23.26 7.71 -8.65
N ASP A 254 -22.67 6.61 -8.18
CA ASP A 254 -22.90 5.28 -8.70
C ASP A 254 -22.70 4.21 -7.63
N LYS A 255 -23.31 3.05 -7.88
CA LYS A 255 -23.18 1.86 -7.06
C LYS A 255 -23.38 0.62 -7.92
N VAL A 256 -22.49 -0.34 -7.78
CA VAL A 256 -22.62 -1.64 -8.46
C VAL A 256 -22.65 -2.78 -7.45
N ASN A 257 -23.47 -3.78 -7.73
CA ASN A 257 -23.51 -5.03 -6.99
C ASN A 257 -22.57 -6.02 -7.67
N LEU A 258 -21.81 -6.74 -6.86
CA LEU A 258 -21.02 -7.88 -7.26
C LEU A 258 -21.82 -9.17 -7.06
N PRO A 259 -21.33 -10.32 -7.58
CA PRO A 259 -21.95 -11.61 -7.29
C PRO A 259 -22.04 -11.84 -5.79
N ALA A 260 -23.19 -12.41 -5.36
CA ALA A 260 -23.56 -12.51 -3.97
C ALA A 260 -22.54 -13.32 -3.15
N GLY A 261 -22.09 -12.76 -2.04
CA GLY A 261 -21.11 -13.37 -1.13
C GLY A 261 -19.67 -13.30 -1.61
N ASP A 262 -19.37 -12.65 -2.75
CA ASP A 262 -18.00 -12.57 -3.28
C ASP A 262 -17.10 -11.63 -2.46
N GLY A 263 -17.66 -10.59 -1.86
CA GLY A 263 -16.98 -9.68 -0.93
C GLY A 263 -15.90 -8.81 -1.56
N PRO A 264 -16.24 -7.66 -2.21
CA PRO A 264 -15.23 -6.75 -2.74
C PRO A 264 -14.39 -6.17 -1.61
N ARG A 265 -13.08 -6.36 -1.72
CA ARG A 265 -12.15 -6.01 -0.65
C ARG A 265 -11.28 -4.80 -1.01
N HIS A 266 -10.45 -4.95 -2.04
CA HIS A 266 -9.54 -3.94 -2.56
C HIS A 266 -9.76 -3.73 -4.06
N PHE A 267 -9.23 -2.61 -4.57
CA PHE A 267 -9.20 -2.30 -5.99
C PHE A 267 -7.97 -1.49 -6.36
N HIS A 268 -7.63 -1.48 -7.64
CA HIS A 268 -6.57 -0.63 -8.16
C HIS A 268 -6.96 -0.06 -9.53
N PHE A 269 -6.79 1.25 -9.70
CA PHE A 269 -6.99 1.89 -11.00
C PHE A 269 -5.81 1.58 -11.93
N HIS A 270 -6.13 1.34 -13.20
CA HIS A 270 -5.12 1.34 -14.25
C HIS A 270 -4.59 2.77 -14.45
N PRO A 271 -3.29 2.96 -14.77
CA PRO A 271 -2.71 4.30 -14.99
C PRO A 271 -3.41 5.16 -16.05
N ASN A 272 -4.16 4.56 -16.98
CA ASN A 272 -4.94 5.29 -17.97
C ASN A 272 -6.21 5.96 -17.42
N GLY A 273 -6.60 5.65 -16.17
CA GLY A 273 -7.80 6.18 -15.51
C GLY A 273 -9.14 5.72 -16.08
N LYS A 274 -9.15 4.77 -17.03
CA LYS A 274 -10.38 4.29 -17.69
C LYS A 274 -10.83 2.93 -17.17
N TRP A 275 -9.91 2.16 -16.61
CA TRP A 275 -10.15 0.83 -16.09
C TRP A 275 -9.80 0.78 -14.63
N PHE A 276 -10.52 -0.08 -13.93
CA PHE A 276 -10.23 -0.39 -12.56
C PHE A 276 -10.51 -1.87 -12.30
N TYR A 277 -9.68 -2.47 -11.44
CA TYR A 277 -9.75 -3.89 -11.11
C TYR A 277 -10.06 -4.04 -9.63
N SER A 278 -11.14 -4.73 -9.30
CA SER A 278 -11.52 -5.05 -7.93
C SER A 278 -11.25 -6.52 -7.64
N ILE A 279 -10.73 -6.81 -6.45
CA ILE A 279 -10.49 -8.17 -5.97
C ILE A 279 -11.54 -8.54 -4.92
N GLN A 280 -12.09 -9.77 -5.00
CA GLN A 280 -13.15 -10.27 -4.15
C GLN A 280 -12.58 -11.26 -3.14
N GLU A 281 -12.85 -11.04 -1.87
CA GLU A 281 -12.22 -11.80 -0.78
C GLU A 281 -12.59 -13.27 -0.83
N GLU A 282 -13.89 -13.58 -0.70
CA GLU A 282 -14.40 -14.95 -0.67
C GLU A 282 -14.59 -15.55 -2.04
N GLY A 283 -14.98 -14.72 -3.03
CA GLY A 283 -15.15 -15.14 -4.42
C GLY A 283 -13.85 -15.58 -5.08
N SER A 284 -12.71 -15.14 -4.54
CA SER A 284 -11.37 -15.41 -5.10
C SER A 284 -11.28 -15.04 -6.58
N THR A 285 -11.83 -13.87 -6.91
CA THR A 285 -11.92 -13.36 -8.27
C THR A 285 -11.39 -11.93 -8.40
N ILE A 286 -11.07 -11.54 -9.63
CA ILE A 286 -10.86 -10.14 -10.04
C ILE A 286 -12.00 -9.79 -10.98
N VAL A 287 -12.58 -8.59 -10.80
CA VAL A 287 -13.53 -7.99 -11.74
C VAL A 287 -12.92 -6.75 -12.37
N LEU A 288 -12.87 -6.73 -13.70
CA LEU A 288 -12.54 -5.55 -14.50
C LEU A 288 -13.78 -4.68 -14.67
N PHE A 289 -13.60 -3.39 -14.40
CA PHE A 289 -14.61 -2.36 -14.69
C PHE A 289 -14.09 -1.32 -15.67
N ASP A 290 -14.95 -0.90 -16.62
CA ASP A 290 -14.82 0.42 -17.23
C ASP A 290 -15.23 1.48 -16.21
N PHE A 291 -14.48 2.57 -16.14
CA PHE A 291 -14.76 3.73 -15.30
C PHE A 291 -14.79 4.98 -16.19
N ASP A 292 -15.93 5.63 -16.29
CA ASP A 292 -16.10 6.74 -17.21
C ASP A 292 -15.89 8.13 -16.54
N ALA A 293 -15.79 9.16 -17.36
CA ALA A 293 -15.57 10.54 -16.90
C ALA A 293 -16.73 11.10 -16.04
N THR A 294 -17.86 10.42 -15.98
CA THR A 294 -19.02 10.77 -15.14
C THR A 294 -19.05 9.99 -13.82
N GLY A 295 -18.07 9.12 -13.59
CA GLY A 295 -17.96 8.29 -12.37
C GLY A 295 -18.83 7.03 -12.43
N LYS A 296 -19.28 6.61 -13.61
CA LYS A 296 -20.06 5.38 -13.77
C LYS A 296 -19.16 4.19 -14.00
N MET A 297 -19.53 3.05 -13.41
CA MET A 297 -18.84 1.78 -13.51
C MET A 297 -19.64 0.76 -14.32
N LYS A 298 -18.93 -0.04 -15.11
CA LYS A 298 -19.51 -1.18 -15.84
C LYS A 298 -18.58 -2.38 -15.79
N ALA A 299 -19.02 -3.47 -15.15
CA ALA A 299 -18.29 -4.73 -15.12
C ALA A 299 -18.18 -5.34 -16.54
N ARG A 300 -16.99 -5.85 -16.86
CA ARG A 300 -16.67 -6.40 -18.19
C ARG A 300 -16.15 -7.83 -18.16
N GLN A 301 -15.34 -8.16 -17.18
CA GLN A 301 -14.71 -9.47 -17.04
C GLN A 301 -14.64 -9.86 -15.59
N THR A 302 -14.86 -11.15 -15.31
CA THR A 302 -14.59 -11.77 -14.00
C THR A 302 -13.73 -13.00 -14.24
N LEU A 303 -12.64 -13.15 -13.48
CA LEU A 303 -11.80 -14.34 -13.56
C LEU A 303 -11.21 -14.71 -12.19
N SER A 304 -10.87 -15.98 -12.01
CA SER A 304 -10.26 -16.49 -10.78
C SER A 304 -8.86 -15.90 -10.55
N THR A 305 -8.50 -15.66 -9.29
CA THR A 305 -7.13 -15.31 -8.88
C THR A 305 -6.22 -16.53 -8.69
N LEU A 306 -6.81 -17.72 -8.76
CA LEU A 306 -6.21 -19.01 -8.48
C LEU A 306 -5.89 -19.78 -9.76
N PRO A 307 -4.93 -20.73 -9.71
CA PRO A 307 -4.59 -21.52 -10.90
C PRO A 307 -5.78 -22.34 -11.41
N PRO A 308 -5.81 -22.65 -12.72
CA PRO A 308 -6.84 -23.49 -13.31
C PRO A 308 -6.97 -24.84 -12.58
N GLY A 309 -8.20 -25.21 -12.23
CA GLY A 309 -8.50 -26.48 -11.55
C GLY A 309 -8.28 -26.46 -10.03
N PHE A 310 -7.95 -25.33 -9.44
CA PHE A 310 -7.86 -25.21 -7.98
C PHE A 310 -9.20 -25.59 -7.32
N ALA A 311 -9.12 -26.37 -6.25
CA ALA A 311 -10.24 -26.70 -5.38
C ALA A 311 -9.81 -26.54 -3.92
N GLY A 312 -10.64 -25.92 -3.09
CA GLY A 312 -10.34 -25.65 -1.71
C GLY A 312 -10.75 -24.23 -1.32
N SER A 313 -10.42 -23.84 -0.10
CA SER A 313 -10.73 -22.49 0.44
C SER A 313 -9.62 -21.50 0.14
N ASN A 314 -9.99 -20.28 -0.21
CA ASN A 314 -9.07 -19.16 -0.31
C ASN A 314 -9.77 -17.85 0.09
N PHE A 315 -8.97 -16.89 0.54
CA PHE A 315 -9.34 -15.49 0.72
C PHE A 315 -8.38 -14.61 -0.07
N CYS A 316 -8.91 -13.75 -0.93
CA CYS A 316 -8.07 -12.74 -1.56
C CYS A 316 -7.74 -11.59 -0.61
N SER A 317 -6.66 -10.87 -0.88
CA SER A 317 -6.20 -9.75 -0.07
C SER A 317 -5.95 -8.49 -0.90
N GLU A 318 -4.77 -8.33 -1.45
CA GLU A 318 -4.31 -7.15 -2.16
C GLU A 318 -4.42 -7.32 -3.66
N ILE A 319 -4.59 -6.20 -4.37
CA ILE A 319 -4.48 -6.12 -5.82
C ILE A 319 -3.69 -4.90 -6.23
N LEU A 320 -2.70 -5.08 -7.10
CA LEU A 320 -1.90 -4.00 -7.65
C LEU A 320 -1.82 -4.08 -9.17
N VAL A 321 -1.86 -2.94 -9.83
CA VAL A 321 -1.49 -2.77 -11.23
C VAL A 321 -0.05 -2.28 -11.30
N SER A 322 0.78 -2.85 -12.16
CA SER A 322 2.13 -2.36 -12.41
C SER A 322 2.10 -0.91 -12.92
N SER A 323 3.11 -0.12 -12.58
CA SER A 323 3.14 1.32 -12.93
C SER A 323 3.12 1.60 -14.43
N ASP A 324 3.54 0.63 -15.25
CA ASP A 324 3.48 0.69 -16.73
C ASP A 324 2.14 0.19 -17.31
N GLY A 325 1.22 -0.25 -16.45
CA GLY A 325 -0.12 -0.72 -16.83
C GLY A 325 -0.15 -2.05 -17.58
N LYS A 326 0.89 -2.89 -17.46
CA LYS A 326 0.94 -4.14 -18.21
C LYS A 326 0.50 -5.37 -17.45
N PHE A 327 0.57 -5.32 -16.11
CA PHE A 327 0.34 -6.47 -15.25
C PHE A 327 -0.55 -6.14 -14.06
N VAL A 328 -1.34 -7.13 -13.63
CA VAL A 328 -2.06 -7.15 -12.36
C VAL A 328 -1.50 -8.26 -11.48
N TYR A 329 -1.37 -7.97 -10.19
CA TYR A 329 -0.94 -8.90 -9.14
C TYR A 329 -2.04 -9.03 -8.11
N ALA A 330 -2.39 -10.26 -7.73
CA ALA A 330 -3.52 -10.57 -6.83
C ALA A 330 -3.10 -11.52 -5.71
N GLY A 331 -3.30 -11.13 -4.46
CA GLY A 331 -2.89 -11.90 -3.29
C GLY A 331 -3.93 -12.94 -2.86
N ASN A 332 -3.48 -14.15 -2.60
CA ASN A 332 -4.27 -15.31 -2.17
C ASN A 332 -3.80 -15.79 -0.81
N ARG A 333 -4.55 -15.45 0.27
CA ARG A 333 -4.11 -15.63 1.66
C ARG A 333 -4.02 -17.08 2.13
N LEU A 334 -4.93 -17.97 1.69
CA LEU A 334 -4.89 -19.38 2.09
C LEU A 334 -4.15 -20.26 1.08
N HIS A 335 -3.97 -19.77 -0.15
CA HIS A 335 -3.12 -20.39 -1.15
C HIS A 335 -1.66 -19.94 -1.03
N ASP A 336 -1.38 -18.93 -0.21
CA ASP A 336 -0.04 -18.35 0.03
C ASP A 336 0.68 -17.96 -1.28
N SER A 337 -0.05 -17.36 -2.23
CA SER A 337 0.47 -16.98 -3.54
C SER A 337 0.07 -15.58 -3.98
N ILE A 338 0.78 -15.08 -4.98
CA ILE A 338 0.42 -13.90 -5.76
C ILE A 338 0.13 -14.37 -7.19
N GLY A 339 -1.14 -14.30 -7.61
CA GLY A 339 -1.54 -14.53 -9.00
C GLY A 339 -1.07 -13.38 -9.89
N ILE A 340 -0.58 -13.68 -11.08
CA ILE A 340 0.01 -12.73 -12.04
C ILE A 340 -0.81 -12.76 -13.33
N PHE A 341 -1.19 -11.58 -13.82
CA PHE A 341 -2.02 -11.42 -15.01
C PHE A 341 -1.43 -10.37 -15.94
N SER A 342 -1.47 -10.62 -17.25
CA SER A 342 -1.22 -9.58 -18.24
C SER A 342 -2.49 -8.78 -18.52
N ILE A 343 -2.31 -7.49 -18.83
CA ILE A 343 -3.39 -6.58 -19.24
C ILE A 343 -3.36 -6.42 -20.75
N GLY A 344 -4.47 -6.77 -21.43
CA GLY A 344 -4.67 -6.56 -22.84
C GLY A 344 -4.88 -5.08 -23.21
N SER A 345 -4.80 -4.78 -24.50
CA SER A 345 -5.00 -3.40 -25.02
C SER A 345 -6.38 -2.83 -24.75
N ASP A 346 -7.35 -3.67 -24.44
CA ASP A 346 -8.72 -3.33 -24.07
C ASP A 346 -8.97 -3.41 -22.54
N GLY A 347 -7.93 -3.68 -21.74
CA GLY A 347 -8.01 -3.80 -20.29
C GLY A 347 -8.32 -5.22 -19.79
N THR A 348 -8.66 -6.17 -20.66
CA THR A 348 -8.93 -7.55 -20.23
C THR A 348 -7.68 -8.22 -19.66
N LEU A 349 -7.90 -9.13 -18.71
CA LEU A 349 -6.85 -9.87 -18.04
C LEU A 349 -6.68 -11.27 -18.61
N SER A 350 -5.43 -11.72 -18.68
CA SER A 350 -5.08 -13.12 -18.96
C SER A 350 -4.16 -13.63 -17.87
N TYR A 351 -4.51 -14.78 -17.27
CA TYR A 351 -3.69 -15.42 -16.22
C TYR A 351 -2.37 -15.91 -16.80
N LEU A 352 -1.25 -15.54 -16.15
CA LEU A 352 0.11 -15.94 -16.54
C LEU A 352 0.69 -17.03 -15.64
N GLY A 353 0.24 -17.08 -14.39
CA GLY A 353 0.76 -17.97 -13.36
C GLY A 353 0.67 -17.33 -11.98
N GLU A 354 1.34 -17.94 -11.01
CA GLU A 354 1.47 -17.43 -9.65
C GLU A 354 2.90 -17.61 -9.13
N GLU A 355 3.25 -16.85 -8.09
CA GLU A 355 4.46 -17.04 -7.29
C GLU A 355 4.09 -17.24 -5.82
N TRP A 356 4.75 -18.20 -5.15
CA TRP A 356 4.60 -18.45 -3.72
C TRP A 356 5.15 -17.29 -2.89
N THR A 357 4.41 -16.87 -1.85
CA THR A 357 4.76 -15.70 -1.04
C THR A 357 5.88 -15.94 -0.04
N ARG A 358 6.40 -17.15 0.04
CA ARG A 358 7.49 -17.55 0.95
C ARG A 358 7.18 -17.30 2.43
N GLY A 359 5.91 -17.32 2.77
CA GLY A 359 5.39 -17.14 4.11
C GLY A 359 3.93 -17.57 4.16
N ASN A 360 3.23 -17.20 5.22
CA ASN A 360 1.84 -17.58 5.42
C ASN A 360 0.95 -16.36 5.53
N TYR A 361 -0.17 -16.41 4.85
CA TYR A 361 -1.24 -15.43 4.88
C TYR A 361 -0.79 -14.04 4.37
N PRO A 362 -0.45 -13.90 3.06
CA PRO A 362 -0.06 -12.64 2.45
C PRO A 362 -1.20 -11.63 2.52
N ARG A 363 -1.15 -10.70 3.49
CA ARG A 363 -2.20 -9.70 3.69
C ARG A 363 -2.11 -8.56 2.70
N SER A 364 -0.90 -8.10 2.43
CA SER A 364 -0.62 -7.08 1.42
C SER A 364 0.74 -7.29 0.78
N PHE A 365 0.95 -6.62 -0.32
CA PHE A 365 2.26 -6.47 -0.96
C PHE A 365 2.32 -5.10 -1.64
N ASN A 366 3.55 -4.60 -1.86
CA ASN A 366 3.72 -3.34 -2.56
C ASN A 366 5.04 -3.33 -3.34
N PHE A 367 5.06 -2.52 -4.40
CA PHE A 367 6.28 -2.29 -5.16
C PHE A 367 7.15 -1.24 -4.49
N ALA A 368 8.47 -1.42 -4.53
CA ALA A 368 9.38 -0.30 -4.36
C ALA A 368 9.10 0.76 -5.45
N PRO A 369 9.38 2.05 -5.19
CA PRO A 369 9.14 3.13 -6.16
C PRO A 369 9.86 3.00 -7.50
N SER A 370 10.89 2.15 -7.58
CA SER A 370 11.54 1.79 -8.85
C SER A 370 10.72 0.80 -9.66
N GLY A 371 9.86 -0.02 -9.02
CA GLY A 371 9.15 -1.14 -9.61
C GLY A 371 10.01 -2.38 -9.88
N ASP A 372 11.27 -2.42 -9.39
CA ASP A 372 12.18 -3.55 -9.59
C ASP A 372 12.00 -4.64 -8.53
N PHE A 373 11.41 -4.27 -7.38
CA PHE A 373 11.16 -5.16 -6.27
C PHE A 373 9.72 -5.07 -5.79
N LEU A 374 9.18 -6.21 -5.37
CA LEU A 374 7.90 -6.35 -4.69
C LEU A 374 8.14 -6.95 -3.30
N TYR A 375 7.48 -6.40 -2.30
CA TYR A 375 7.58 -6.81 -0.89
C TYR A 375 6.24 -7.36 -0.44
N CYS A 376 6.22 -8.60 0.04
CA CYS A 376 5.02 -9.29 0.48
C CYS A 376 4.99 -9.43 2.00
N CYS A 377 3.98 -8.83 2.64
CA CYS A 377 3.72 -8.91 4.07
C CYS A 377 2.93 -10.19 4.38
N ASN A 378 3.62 -11.21 4.85
CA ASN A 378 3.04 -12.49 5.25
C ASN A 378 2.61 -12.41 6.72
N GLN A 379 1.36 -12.00 6.96
CA GLN A 379 0.86 -11.62 8.29
C GLN A 379 1.03 -12.75 9.33
N ARG A 380 0.72 -13.98 8.98
CA ARG A 380 0.85 -15.15 9.89
C ARG A 380 2.22 -15.80 9.82
N GLY A 381 2.98 -15.51 8.78
CA GLY A 381 4.35 -15.95 8.63
C GLY A 381 5.35 -15.09 9.40
N ASP A 382 4.89 -13.98 10.02
CA ASP A 382 5.74 -13.00 10.73
C ASP A 382 6.97 -12.59 9.93
N ASN A 383 6.79 -12.43 8.60
CA ASN A 383 7.88 -12.03 7.73
C ASN A 383 7.42 -11.17 6.55
N ILE A 384 8.37 -10.45 5.99
CA ILE A 384 8.27 -9.82 4.68
C ILE A 384 9.21 -10.55 3.74
N ALA A 385 8.68 -11.10 2.64
CA ALA A 385 9.46 -11.71 1.58
C ALA A 385 9.70 -10.70 0.45
N VAL A 386 10.91 -10.69 -0.12
CA VAL A 386 11.32 -9.75 -1.16
C VAL A 386 11.45 -10.48 -2.49
N PHE A 387 10.81 -9.94 -3.52
CA PHE A 387 10.81 -10.48 -4.88
C PHE A 387 11.39 -9.48 -5.87
N LYS A 388 12.22 -9.96 -6.78
CA LYS A 388 12.62 -9.21 -7.97
C LYS A 388 11.52 -9.31 -9.01
N VAL A 389 11.20 -8.20 -9.66
CA VAL A 389 10.16 -8.11 -10.70
C VAL A 389 10.82 -8.14 -12.08
N ASP A 390 10.41 -9.07 -12.92
CA ASP A 390 10.69 -9.03 -14.35
C ASP A 390 9.65 -8.17 -15.06
N ARG A 391 10.01 -6.98 -15.45
CA ARG A 391 9.11 -6.01 -16.10
C ARG A 391 8.67 -6.41 -17.51
N LEU A 392 9.32 -7.39 -18.13
CA LEU A 392 8.96 -7.86 -19.47
C LEU A 392 7.87 -8.93 -19.41
N SER A 393 7.99 -9.86 -18.47
CA SER A 393 7.06 -10.97 -18.30
C SER A 393 6.05 -10.78 -17.17
N GLY A 394 6.26 -9.80 -16.28
CA GLY A 394 5.50 -9.64 -15.04
C GLY A 394 5.88 -10.64 -13.94
N GLY A 395 6.82 -11.55 -14.23
CA GLY A 395 7.23 -12.61 -13.32
C GLY A 395 7.87 -12.09 -12.04
N LEU A 396 7.64 -12.80 -10.93
CA LEU A 396 8.26 -12.56 -9.64
C LEU A 396 9.30 -13.64 -9.36
N SER A 397 10.46 -13.25 -8.83
CA SER A 397 11.52 -14.18 -8.42
C SER A 397 11.95 -13.86 -7.01
N PHE A 398 11.83 -14.83 -6.10
CA PHE A 398 12.27 -14.66 -4.73
C PHE A 398 13.77 -14.36 -4.66
N THR A 399 14.15 -13.30 -3.95
CA THR A 399 15.55 -12.86 -3.83
C THR A 399 16.37 -13.70 -2.86
N GLY A 400 15.72 -14.52 -2.03
CA GLY A 400 16.34 -15.20 -0.89
C GLY A 400 16.30 -14.38 0.40
N HIS A 401 15.76 -13.15 0.37
CA HIS A 401 15.73 -12.24 1.51
C HIS A 401 14.38 -12.27 2.22
N TYR A 402 14.44 -12.45 3.53
CA TYR A 402 13.34 -12.33 4.46
C TYR A 402 13.66 -11.24 5.48
N VAL A 403 12.63 -10.53 5.90
CA VAL A 403 12.70 -9.63 7.05
C VAL A 403 11.70 -10.11 8.09
N GLU A 404 12.18 -10.41 9.29
CA GLU A 404 11.33 -10.81 10.41
C GLU A 404 10.59 -9.59 10.96
N VAL A 405 9.28 -9.66 10.94
CA VAL A 405 8.37 -8.62 11.47
C VAL A 405 7.13 -9.30 11.99
N GLY A 406 6.79 -9.10 13.26
CA GLY A 406 5.56 -9.67 13.84
C GLY A 406 4.31 -9.11 13.17
N ASN A 407 3.42 -9.97 12.71
CA ASN A 407 2.14 -9.65 12.05
C ASN A 407 2.19 -8.46 11.06
N PRO A 408 3.06 -8.45 10.04
CA PRO A 408 3.15 -7.35 9.08
C PRO A 408 1.86 -7.26 8.26
N SER A 409 1.28 -6.07 8.18
CA SER A 409 0.00 -5.83 7.51
C SER A 409 0.14 -5.05 6.21
N ILE A 410 1.03 -4.09 6.18
CA ILE A 410 1.26 -3.18 5.05
C ILE A 410 2.71 -2.73 5.01
N ILE A 411 3.23 -2.50 3.81
CA ILE A 411 4.50 -1.81 3.58
C ILE A 411 4.28 -0.64 2.62
N VAL A 412 4.76 0.56 2.98
CA VAL A 412 4.72 1.75 2.12
C VAL A 412 6.11 2.36 2.03
N PHE A 413 6.38 3.06 0.93
CA PHE A 413 7.71 3.57 0.61
C PHE A 413 7.71 5.07 0.40
N HIS A 414 8.84 5.70 0.70
CA HIS A 414 9.15 7.04 0.24
C HIS A 414 10.61 7.16 -0.20
N ASP A 415 10.80 7.70 -1.41
CA ASP A 415 12.11 7.94 -2.00
C ASP A 415 12.50 9.40 -1.80
N PHE A 416 13.33 9.70 -0.78
CA PHE A 416 13.80 11.05 -0.51
C PHE A 416 14.75 11.60 -1.58
N ALA A 417 15.15 10.77 -2.55
CA ALA A 417 15.98 11.18 -3.68
C ALA A 417 15.20 11.79 -4.86
N LYS A 418 13.88 11.67 -4.84
CA LYS A 418 12.98 12.14 -5.92
C LYS A 418 12.30 13.46 -5.61
#